data_13c44a066db21732ab5e386a81a17fb6
#
_entry.id   13c44a066db21732ab5e386a81a17fb6
#
_cell.length_a   1.000
_cell.length_b   1.000
_cell.length_c   1.000
_cell.angle_alpha   90.00
_cell.angle_beta   90.00
_cell.angle_gamma   90.00
#
_symmetry.space_group_name_H-M   'P 1'
#
loop_
_entity.id
_entity.type
_entity.pdbx_description
1 polymer ?
#
loop_
_entity_poly.entity_id
_entity_poly.type
_entity_poly.pdbx_seq_one_letter_code
_entity_poly.pdbx_strand_id
1 'polypeptide(L)'
;MKSMPWDEGLWQRLKDAISPMPPFVRQRALRTLIEASETFARERGSEVVQEKDLVRAAVTKTPALTRRPMLGALAEMGIRIEVAEKETQG
;
A
#
# COMPACT_ATOMS: atom_id res chain seq x y z
N MET A 1 3.33 9.70 11.53
CA MET A 1 3.70 8.70 10.54
C MET A 1 3.53 9.16 9.11
N LYS A 2 2.36 9.63 8.72
CA LYS A 2 2.23 10.24 7.39
C LYS A 2 3.02 11.54 7.35
N SER A 3 3.81 11.72 6.29
CA SER A 3 4.58 12.93 6.11
C SER A 3 4.16 13.73 4.88
N MET A 4 3.15 13.25 4.16
CA MET A 4 2.60 13.95 3.00
C MET A 4 1.13 13.58 2.82
N PRO A 5 0.37 14.36 2.02
CA PRO A 5 -1.04 14.06 1.78
C PRO A 5 -1.25 12.74 1.06
N TRP A 6 -2.38 12.09 1.33
CA TRP A 6 -2.82 10.88 0.65
C TRP A 6 -4.12 11.16 -0.07
N ASP A 7 -4.35 10.48 -1.19
CA ASP A 7 -5.60 10.61 -1.93
C ASP A 7 -6.79 10.35 -1.01
N GLU A 8 -7.88 11.04 -1.30
CA GLU A 8 -9.10 10.93 -0.52
C GLU A 8 -9.57 9.47 -0.43
N GLY A 9 -9.82 9.04 0.79
CA GLY A 9 -10.29 7.67 1.04
C GLY A 9 -9.21 6.60 1.02
N LEU A 10 -8.05 6.86 0.43
CA LEU A 10 -7.00 5.86 0.33
C LEU A 10 -6.45 5.46 1.69
N TRP A 11 -6.22 6.44 2.54
CA TRP A 11 -5.73 6.21 3.91
C TRP A 11 -6.67 5.30 4.69
N GLN A 12 -7.98 5.59 4.61
CA GLN A 12 -8.97 4.79 5.31
C GLN A 12 -9.05 3.36 4.75
N ARG A 13 -8.97 3.22 3.42
CA ARG A 13 -8.97 1.90 2.78
C ARG A 13 -7.77 1.07 3.24
N LEU A 14 -6.60 1.68 3.35
CA LEU A 14 -5.43 0.97 3.86
C LEU A 14 -5.66 0.48 5.29
N LYS A 15 -6.14 1.35 6.16
CA LYS A 15 -6.39 0.96 7.55
C LYS A 15 -7.41 -0.16 7.64
N ASP A 16 -8.45 -0.09 6.82
CA ASP A 16 -9.48 -1.14 6.79
C ASP A 16 -8.91 -2.47 6.30
N ALA A 17 -8.05 -2.43 5.29
CA ALA A 17 -7.48 -3.65 4.71
C ALA A 17 -6.59 -4.40 5.70
N ILE A 18 -5.86 -3.68 6.56
CA ILE A 18 -4.96 -4.31 7.53
C ILE A 18 -5.62 -4.52 8.89
N SER A 19 -6.85 -4.08 9.08
CA SER A 19 -7.53 -4.16 10.37
C SER A 19 -7.63 -5.59 10.95
N PRO A 20 -7.75 -6.68 10.16
CA PRO A 20 -7.78 -8.03 10.70
C PRO A 20 -6.45 -8.50 11.29
N MET A 21 -5.36 -7.82 11.01
CA MET A 21 -4.04 -8.21 11.52
C MET A 21 -3.92 -7.98 13.03
N PRO A 22 -3.10 -8.80 13.75
CA PRO A 22 -2.80 -8.52 15.16
C PRO A 22 -2.19 -7.12 15.31
N PRO A 23 -2.40 -6.45 16.47
CA PRO A 23 -1.99 -5.05 16.64
C PRO A 23 -0.54 -4.74 16.29
N PHE A 24 0.42 -5.55 16.76
CA PHE A 24 1.83 -5.26 16.49
C PHE A 24 2.20 -5.51 15.03
N VAL A 25 1.60 -6.51 14.40
CA VAL A 25 1.79 -6.78 12.98
C VAL A 25 1.19 -5.65 12.16
N ARG A 26 -0.01 -5.21 12.53
CA ARG A 26 -0.71 -4.12 11.87
C ARG A 26 0.11 -2.83 11.90
N GLN A 27 0.66 -2.48 13.06
CA GLN A 27 1.47 -1.27 13.19
C GLN A 27 2.73 -1.33 12.32
N ARG A 28 3.37 -2.49 12.28
CA ARG A 28 4.56 -2.69 11.47
C ARG A 28 4.24 -2.59 9.99
N ALA A 29 3.18 -3.26 9.56
CA ALA A 29 2.75 -3.22 8.16
C ALA A 29 2.38 -1.79 7.76
N LEU A 30 1.65 -1.10 8.62
CA LEU A 30 1.24 0.27 8.36
C LEU A 30 2.45 1.17 8.16
N ARG A 31 3.43 1.10 9.06
CA ARG A 31 4.64 1.91 8.96
C ARG A 31 5.39 1.63 7.67
N THR A 32 5.60 0.36 7.35
CA THR A 32 6.32 -0.03 6.15
C THR A 32 5.62 0.47 4.89
N LEU A 33 4.30 0.29 4.82
CA LEU A 33 3.54 0.71 3.65
C LEU A 33 3.49 2.22 3.51
N ILE A 34 3.37 2.95 4.62
CA ILE A 34 3.38 4.41 4.57
C ILE A 34 4.72 4.90 4.02
N GLU A 35 5.82 4.43 4.59
CA GLU A 35 7.15 4.89 4.17
C GLU A 35 7.43 4.58 2.71
N ALA A 36 7.12 3.37 2.27
CA ALA A 36 7.35 2.98 0.90
C ALA A 36 6.44 3.72 -0.08
N SER A 37 5.16 3.86 0.26
CA SER A 37 4.22 4.57 -0.60
C SER A 37 4.63 6.03 -0.79
N GLU A 38 5.03 6.69 0.29
CA GLU A 38 5.45 8.08 0.21
C GLU A 38 6.75 8.23 -0.56
N THR A 39 7.68 7.29 -0.39
CA THR A 39 8.92 7.29 -1.16
C THR A 39 8.64 7.17 -2.65
N PHE A 40 7.78 6.23 -3.05
CA PHE A 40 7.43 6.05 -4.45
C PHE A 40 6.73 7.27 -5.02
N ALA A 41 5.84 7.90 -4.25
CA ALA A 41 5.17 9.11 -4.70
C ALA A 41 6.18 10.24 -4.94
N ARG A 42 7.13 10.43 -4.03
CA ARG A 42 8.16 11.47 -4.20
C ARG A 42 9.06 11.18 -5.40
N GLU A 43 9.44 9.91 -5.59
CA GLU A 43 10.32 9.54 -6.69
C GLU A 43 9.70 9.85 -8.06
N ARG A 44 8.39 9.75 -8.19
CA ARG A 44 7.72 10.09 -9.43
C ARG A 44 7.24 11.54 -9.49
N GLY A 45 7.67 12.36 -8.53
CA GLY A 45 7.36 13.78 -8.50
C GLY A 45 5.95 14.13 -8.05
N SER A 46 5.27 13.22 -7.38
CA SER A 46 3.93 13.50 -6.89
C SER A 46 3.96 14.15 -5.52
N GLU A 47 3.04 15.06 -5.28
CA GLU A 47 2.87 15.70 -3.98
C GLU A 47 1.87 14.95 -3.11
N VAL A 48 1.23 13.91 -3.66
CA VAL A 48 0.19 13.15 -2.97
C VAL A 48 0.38 11.65 -3.24
N VAL A 49 0.13 10.83 -2.21
CA VAL A 49 0.18 9.38 -2.37
C VAL A 49 -1.13 8.90 -3.02
N GLN A 50 -0.99 8.15 -4.10
CA GLN A 50 -2.12 7.61 -4.86
C GLN A 50 -2.15 6.09 -4.76
N GLU A 51 -3.24 5.47 -5.26
CA GLU A 51 -3.39 4.02 -5.22
C GLU A 51 -2.17 3.29 -5.77
N LYS A 52 -1.63 3.76 -6.89
CA LYS A 52 -0.48 3.10 -7.51
C LYS A 52 0.74 3.05 -6.60
N ASP A 53 0.94 4.07 -5.79
CA ASP A 53 2.06 4.12 -4.85
C ASP A 53 1.87 3.09 -3.75
N LEU A 54 0.65 2.99 -3.20
CA LEU A 54 0.34 2.02 -2.17
C LEU A 54 0.44 0.59 -2.69
N VAL A 55 -0.10 0.32 -3.87
CA VAL A 55 -0.05 -1.01 -4.45
C VAL A 55 1.39 -1.42 -4.74
N ARG A 56 2.19 -0.51 -5.28
CA ARG A 56 3.61 -0.78 -5.51
C ARG A 56 4.35 -1.07 -4.21
N ALA A 57 4.04 -0.31 -3.16
CA ALA A 57 4.62 -0.55 -1.84
C ALA A 57 4.24 -1.93 -1.31
N ALA A 58 2.98 -2.32 -1.43
CA ALA A 58 2.50 -3.62 -0.97
C ALA A 58 3.21 -4.75 -1.71
N VAL A 59 3.36 -4.64 -3.02
CA VAL A 59 4.05 -5.67 -3.82
C VAL A 59 5.53 -5.74 -3.44
N THR A 60 6.18 -4.58 -3.30
CA THR A 60 7.62 -4.51 -3.09
C THR A 60 8.03 -4.90 -1.67
N LYS A 61 7.24 -4.51 -0.67
CA LYS A 61 7.63 -4.66 0.74
C LYS A 61 6.97 -5.83 1.46
N THR A 62 5.95 -6.46 0.86
CA THR A 62 5.30 -7.61 1.47
C THR A 62 6.04 -8.88 1.08
N PRO A 63 6.39 -9.76 2.05
CA PRO A 63 7.03 -11.03 1.74
C PRO A 63 6.18 -11.87 0.79
N ALA A 64 6.84 -12.70 -0.03
CA ALA A 64 6.16 -13.49 -1.06
C ALA A 64 5.02 -14.33 -0.51
N LEU A 65 5.19 -14.92 0.69
CA LEU A 65 4.17 -15.77 1.31
C LEU A 65 2.91 -15.02 1.70
N THR A 66 3.01 -13.72 1.99
CA THR A 66 1.88 -12.91 2.43
C THR A 66 1.42 -11.91 1.37
N ARG A 67 2.09 -11.88 0.21
CA ARG A 67 1.76 -10.91 -0.84
C ARG A 67 0.36 -11.07 -1.39
N ARG A 68 -0.05 -12.29 -1.71
CA ARG A 68 -1.39 -12.54 -2.26
C ARG A 68 -2.50 -12.15 -1.29
N PRO A 69 -2.44 -12.56 -0.01
CA PRO A 69 -3.45 -12.10 0.95
C PRO A 69 -3.50 -10.58 1.09
N MET A 70 -2.34 -9.93 1.09
CA MET A 70 -2.28 -8.46 1.19
C MET A 70 -2.94 -7.80 -0.03
N LEU A 71 -2.58 -8.24 -1.23
CA LEU A 71 -3.17 -7.69 -2.46
C LEU A 71 -4.67 -7.98 -2.54
N GLY A 72 -5.09 -9.16 -2.08
CA GLY A 72 -6.51 -9.50 -2.01
C GLY A 72 -7.27 -8.57 -1.08
N ALA A 73 -6.71 -8.26 0.09
CA ALA A 73 -7.33 -7.35 1.03
C ALA A 73 -7.46 -5.94 0.44
N LEU A 74 -6.42 -5.47 -0.24
CA LEU A 74 -6.47 -4.17 -0.90
C LEU A 74 -7.50 -4.14 -2.02
N ALA A 75 -7.60 -5.22 -2.80
CA ALA A 75 -8.58 -5.31 -3.87
C ALA A 75 -10.02 -5.27 -3.31
N GLU A 76 -10.26 -5.91 -2.17
CA GLU A 76 -11.56 -5.88 -1.52
C GLU A 76 -11.96 -4.48 -1.09
N MET A 77 -10.97 -3.62 -0.82
CA MET A 77 -11.21 -2.22 -0.48
C MET A 77 -11.28 -1.32 -1.70
N GLY A 78 -11.32 -1.90 -2.89
CA GLY A 78 -11.45 -1.14 -4.14
C GLY A 78 -10.16 -0.57 -4.67
N ILE A 79 -9.03 -1.00 -4.14
CA ILE A 79 -7.71 -0.53 -4.61
C ILE A 79 -7.27 -1.40 -5.78
N ARG A 80 -6.95 -0.77 -6.90
CA ARG A 80 -6.58 -1.49 -8.12
C ARG A 80 -5.17 -2.07 -8.02
N ILE A 81 -5.05 -3.37 -8.21
CA ILE A 81 -3.77 -4.08 -8.14
C ILE A 81 -3.16 -4.39 -9.51
N GLU A 82 -3.90 -4.15 -10.59
CA GLU A 82 -3.44 -4.46 -11.94
C GLU A 82 -2.16 -3.73 -12.33
N VAL A 83 -2.02 -2.49 -11.87
CA VAL A 83 -0.83 -1.69 -12.15
C VAL A 83 0.42 -2.36 -11.58
N ALA A 84 0.31 -2.91 -10.36
CA ALA A 84 1.43 -3.59 -9.72
C ALA A 84 1.80 -4.88 -10.43
N GLU A 85 0.81 -5.63 -10.92
CA GLU A 85 1.06 -6.86 -11.65
C GLU A 85 1.82 -6.58 -12.94
N LYS A 86 1.46 -5.52 -13.64
CA LYS A 86 2.17 -5.13 -14.85
C LYS A 86 3.61 -4.72 -14.55
N GLU A 87 3.81 -3.99 -13.48
CA GLU A 87 5.16 -3.55 -13.09
C GLU A 87 6.04 -4.71 -12.66
N THR A 88 5.47 -5.73 -12.01
CA THR A 88 6.24 -6.88 -11.57
C THR A 88 6.55 -7.85 -12.68
N GLN A 89 5.77 -7.85 -13.75
CA GLN A 89 6.01 -8.72 -14.89
C GLN A 89 6.96 -8.09 -15.90
N GLY A 90 7.11 -6.81 -15.84
CA GLY A 90 8.03 -6.10 -16.71
C GLY A 90 9.44 -6.27 -16.26
#